data_84b577c130fcb311a94b1bda76c88151
#
_entry.id   84b577c130fcb311a94b1bda76c88151
#
_cell.length_a   1.000
_cell.length_b   1.000
_cell.length_c   1.000
_cell.angle_alpha   90.00
_cell.angle_beta   90.00
_cell.angle_gamma   90.00
#
_symmetry.space_group_name_H-M   'P 1'
#
loop_
_entity.id
_entity.type
_entity.pdbx_description
1 polymer ?
#
loop_
_entity_poly.entity_id
_entity_poly.type
_entity_poly.pdbx_seq_one_letter_code
_entity_poly.pdbx_strand_id
1 'polypeptide(L)'
;FNALLKTLEEPQPNTLLILQAEQLQGVPATIKSRAQLRKVGVTDSAMTRQWLEQRHDFISREMETGIQLFPTAPYKVESFVEEGEAFKSGEFIYDYADIVQGKQTPMDIAERWQSELENCVFWCQLMFHDVLYIQQGAGEDDVQLKAQFGATATIADAISPKGVMLLLTKIIELQRLIKLKSPANLMASWQSFLIYSSQIAIKYKNIAS
;
A
#
# COMPACT_ATOMS: atom_id res chain seq x y z
N PHE A 1 23.04 19.94 4.82
CA PHE A 1 22.11 20.85 5.53
C PHE A 1 22.76 22.21 5.84
N ASN A 2 24.05 22.28 6.25
CA ASN A 2 24.69 23.54 6.64
C ASN A 2 24.75 24.60 5.51
N ALA A 3 24.92 24.20 4.24
CA ALA A 3 24.91 25.12 3.11
C ALA A 3 23.53 25.78 2.90
N LEU A 4 22.45 25.04 3.18
CA LEU A 4 21.08 25.55 3.06
C LEU A 4 20.75 26.59 4.11
N LEU A 5 21.29 26.44 5.33
CA LEU A 5 21.02 27.38 6.44
C LEU A 5 21.49 28.78 6.11
N LYS A 6 22.68 28.93 5.51
CA LYS A 6 23.22 30.22 5.10
C LYS A 6 22.34 30.92 4.06
N THR A 7 21.82 30.14 3.09
CA THR A 7 20.91 30.68 2.06
C THR A 7 19.53 31.03 2.63
N LEU A 8 19.08 30.34 3.69
CA LEU A 8 17.83 30.67 4.39
C LEU A 8 17.96 31.92 5.27
N GLU A 9 19.14 32.18 5.83
CA GLU A 9 19.42 33.36 6.64
C GLU A 9 19.59 34.63 5.79
N GLU A 10 20.28 34.49 4.64
CA GLU A 10 20.61 35.60 3.75
C GLU A 10 20.22 35.23 2.30
N PRO A 11 18.92 35.15 1.97
CA PRO A 11 18.50 34.86 0.60
C PRO A 11 18.89 35.98 -0.35
N GLN A 12 19.22 35.63 -1.57
CA GLN A 12 19.48 36.59 -2.64
C GLN A 12 18.25 37.50 -2.85
N PRO A 13 18.41 38.77 -3.21
CA PRO A 13 17.29 39.65 -3.54
C PRO A 13 16.34 38.99 -4.54
N ASN A 14 15.04 39.16 -4.36
CA ASN A 14 13.97 38.60 -5.20
C ASN A 14 13.94 37.05 -5.29
N THR A 15 14.48 36.34 -4.28
CA THR A 15 14.47 34.89 -4.21
C THR A 15 13.44 34.39 -3.23
N LEU A 16 12.57 33.46 -3.64
CA LEU A 16 11.66 32.69 -2.80
C LEU A 16 12.17 31.26 -2.69
N LEU A 17 12.41 30.79 -1.48
CA LEU A 17 12.79 29.40 -1.19
C LEU A 17 11.58 28.63 -0.70
N ILE A 18 11.20 27.58 -1.41
CA ILE A 18 10.12 26.67 -1.04
C ILE A 18 10.74 25.35 -0.61
N LEU A 19 10.53 24.95 0.64
CA LEU A 19 10.98 23.68 1.20
C LEU A 19 9.76 22.80 1.42
N GLN A 20 9.79 21.60 0.84
CA GLN A 20 8.74 20.61 1.01
C GLN A 20 9.22 19.50 1.93
N ALA A 21 8.37 19.06 2.84
CA ALA A 21 8.61 17.91 3.71
C ALA A 21 7.28 17.16 3.94
N GLU A 22 7.34 15.84 3.93
CA GLU A 22 6.18 14.98 4.21
C GLU A 22 5.77 15.06 5.68
N GLN A 23 6.74 15.19 6.57
CA GLN A 23 6.53 15.23 8.01
C GLN A 23 7.37 16.33 8.66
N LEU A 24 6.73 17.18 9.44
CA LEU A 24 7.40 18.25 10.16
C LEU A 24 8.40 17.75 11.21
N GLN A 25 8.19 16.55 11.74
CA GLN A 25 9.07 15.94 12.76
C GLN A 25 10.49 15.67 12.24
N GLY A 26 10.62 15.34 10.94
CA GLY A 26 11.92 15.10 10.28
C GLY A 26 12.68 16.37 9.91
N VAL A 27 12.06 17.56 10.03
CA VAL A 27 12.70 18.82 9.67
C VAL A 27 13.47 19.39 10.90
N PRO A 28 14.77 19.69 10.76
CA PRO A 28 15.58 20.28 11.84
C PRO A 28 14.97 21.57 12.39
N ALA A 29 15.11 21.75 13.70
CA ALA A 29 14.60 22.95 14.38
C ALA A 29 15.20 24.26 13.83
N THR A 30 16.45 24.21 13.37
CA THR A 30 17.16 25.30 12.73
C THR A 30 16.55 25.75 11.41
N ILE A 31 15.92 24.87 10.65
CA ILE A 31 15.17 25.19 9.43
C ILE A 31 13.79 25.73 9.81
N LYS A 32 13.11 25.06 10.75
CA LYS A 32 11.77 25.47 11.20
C LYS A 32 11.74 26.91 11.74
N SER A 33 12.79 27.33 12.42
CA SER A 33 12.90 28.70 13.00
C SER A 33 13.11 29.79 11.94
N ARG A 34 13.54 29.43 10.71
CA ARG A 34 13.86 30.37 9.64
C ARG A 34 12.87 30.31 8.46
N ALA A 35 11.90 29.43 8.50
CA ALA A 35 10.92 29.25 7.46
C ALA A 35 9.50 29.54 7.94
N GLN A 36 8.67 30.13 7.11
CA GLN A 36 7.25 30.24 7.38
C GLN A 36 6.59 28.89 7.10
N LEU A 37 6.11 28.22 8.13
CA LEU A 37 5.43 26.94 7.98
C LEU A 37 4.05 27.15 7.37
N ARG A 38 3.79 26.43 6.29
CA ARG A 38 2.48 26.35 5.63
C ARG A 38 2.08 24.89 5.53
N LYS A 39 1.00 24.51 6.21
CA LYS A 39 0.37 23.21 5.99
C LYS A 39 -0.41 23.28 4.68
N VAL A 40 -0.02 22.49 3.70
CA VAL A 40 -0.80 22.30 2.50
C VAL A 40 -2.05 21.50 2.90
N GLY A 41 -3.22 22.01 2.55
CA GLY A 41 -4.49 21.37 2.89
C GLY A 41 -4.55 19.95 2.31
N VAL A 42 -5.14 19.03 3.07
CA VAL A 42 -5.44 17.70 2.59
C VAL A 42 -6.60 17.83 1.60
N THR A 43 -6.40 17.44 0.34
CA THR A 43 -7.47 17.24 -0.61
C THR A 43 -8.36 16.09 -0.11
N ASP A 44 -9.65 16.15 -0.36
CA ASP A 44 -10.55 15.00 -0.14
C ASP A 44 -10.77 14.20 -1.43
N SER A 45 -11.50 13.11 -1.35
CA SER A 45 -11.79 12.27 -2.52
C SER A 45 -12.60 13.01 -3.59
N ALA A 46 -13.44 13.96 -3.21
CA ALA A 46 -14.24 14.75 -4.16
C ALA A 46 -13.34 15.72 -4.96
N MET A 47 -12.39 16.38 -4.30
CA MET A 47 -11.40 17.24 -4.98
C MET A 47 -10.45 16.42 -5.86
N THR A 48 -10.03 15.23 -5.42
CA THR A 48 -9.22 14.31 -6.22
C THR A 48 -9.99 13.88 -7.48
N ARG A 49 -11.26 13.51 -7.34
CA ARG A 49 -12.12 13.18 -8.47
C ARG A 49 -12.24 14.34 -9.44
N GLN A 50 -12.61 15.52 -8.95
CA GLN A 50 -12.76 16.72 -9.78
C GLN A 50 -11.48 17.06 -10.55
N TRP A 51 -10.32 16.89 -9.92
CA TRP A 51 -9.03 17.13 -10.57
C TRP A 51 -8.77 16.12 -11.70
N LEU A 52 -9.11 14.83 -11.51
CA LEU A 52 -8.99 13.80 -12.53
C LEU A 52 -9.98 14.03 -13.69
N GLU A 53 -11.23 14.41 -13.41
CA GLU A 53 -12.26 14.74 -14.42
C GLU A 53 -11.85 15.91 -15.32
N GLN A 54 -11.02 16.84 -14.84
CA GLN A 54 -10.49 17.94 -15.65
C GLN A 54 -9.38 17.51 -16.62
N ARG A 55 -8.76 16.34 -16.39
CA ARG A 55 -7.61 15.85 -17.13
C ARG A 55 -7.90 14.64 -18.01
N HIS A 56 -8.96 13.94 -17.72
CA HIS A 56 -9.36 12.71 -18.40
C HIS A 56 -10.81 12.84 -18.87
N ASP A 57 -11.11 12.30 -20.05
CA ASP A 57 -12.47 12.36 -20.65
C ASP A 57 -13.50 11.57 -19.82
N PHE A 58 -13.04 10.58 -19.05
CA PHE A 58 -13.87 9.79 -18.15
C PHE A 58 -13.03 9.20 -17.00
N ILE A 59 -13.66 8.89 -15.90
CA ILE A 59 -13.06 8.17 -14.78
C ILE A 59 -13.22 6.67 -15.02
N SER A 60 -12.09 5.98 -15.23
CA SER A 60 -12.09 4.52 -15.42
C SER A 60 -12.35 3.79 -14.09
N ARG A 61 -12.63 2.48 -14.16
CA ARG A 61 -12.80 1.63 -12.96
C ARG A 61 -11.53 1.58 -12.11
N GLU A 62 -10.38 1.57 -12.77
CA GLU A 62 -9.06 1.59 -12.13
C GLU A 62 -8.82 2.94 -11.41
N MET A 63 -9.22 4.06 -12.02
CA MET A 63 -9.18 5.37 -11.37
C MET A 63 -10.11 5.43 -10.16
N GLU A 64 -11.32 4.86 -10.23
CA GLU A 64 -12.23 4.76 -9.08
C GLU A 64 -11.57 4.03 -7.92
N THR A 65 -10.92 2.89 -8.20
CA THR A 65 -10.14 2.15 -7.20
C THR A 65 -9.01 3.00 -6.66
N GLY A 66 -8.26 3.68 -7.53
CA GLY A 66 -7.19 4.59 -7.14
C GLY A 66 -7.67 5.74 -6.24
N ILE A 67 -8.85 6.35 -6.52
CA ILE A 67 -9.45 7.39 -5.67
C ILE A 67 -9.78 6.85 -4.28
N GLN A 68 -10.28 5.62 -4.18
CA GLN A 68 -10.55 4.98 -2.88
C GLN A 68 -9.27 4.73 -2.09
N LEU A 69 -8.20 4.27 -2.75
CA LEU A 69 -6.92 3.97 -2.12
C LEU A 69 -6.11 5.23 -1.76
N PHE A 70 -6.21 6.26 -2.59
CA PHE A 70 -5.43 7.50 -2.49
C PHE A 70 -6.32 8.75 -2.54
N PRO A 71 -7.29 8.90 -1.61
CA PRO A 71 -8.34 9.92 -1.69
C PRO A 71 -7.82 11.35 -1.68
N THR A 72 -6.57 11.56 -1.27
CA THR A 72 -5.97 12.89 -1.12
C THR A 72 -4.73 13.08 -2.01
N ALA A 73 -4.48 12.17 -2.95
CA ALA A 73 -3.27 12.16 -3.76
C ALA A 73 -3.57 11.90 -5.25
N PRO A 74 -4.13 12.88 -5.98
CA PRO A 74 -4.57 12.70 -7.36
C PRO A 74 -3.47 12.21 -8.32
N TYR A 75 -2.25 12.72 -8.18
CA TYR A 75 -1.11 12.25 -8.99
C TYR A 75 -0.78 10.77 -8.72
N LYS A 76 -1.00 10.29 -7.49
CA LYS A 76 -0.78 8.89 -7.17
C LYS A 76 -1.86 8.00 -7.80
N VAL A 77 -3.07 8.52 -7.95
CA VAL A 77 -4.13 7.83 -8.71
C VAL A 77 -3.75 7.69 -10.18
N GLU A 78 -3.23 8.74 -10.81
CA GLU A 78 -2.74 8.68 -12.19
C GLU A 78 -1.61 7.64 -12.32
N SER A 79 -0.54 7.75 -11.50
CA SER A 79 0.57 6.78 -11.54
C SER A 79 0.09 5.34 -11.35
N PHE A 80 -0.84 5.10 -10.42
CA PHE A 80 -1.40 3.79 -10.14
C PHE A 80 -2.06 3.14 -11.38
N VAL A 81 -2.71 3.96 -12.21
CA VAL A 81 -3.32 3.50 -13.46
C VAL A 81 -2.29 3.40 -14.58
N GLU A 82 -1.46 4.43 -14.78
CA GLU A 82 -0.48 4.49 -15.87
C GLU A 82 0.62 3.42 -15.75
N GLU A 83 1.05 3.11 -14.53
CA GLU A 83 2.05 2.06 -14.25
C GLU A 83 1.44 0.65 -14.22
N GLY A 84 0.13 0.54 -14.42
CA GLY A 84 -0.60 -0.74 -14.43
C GLY A 84 -0.67 -1.40 -13.06
N GLU A 85 -0.46 -0.67 -11.97
CA GLU A 85 -0.52 -1.21 -10.61
C GLU A 85 -1.90 -1.77 -10.26
N ALA A 86 -2.96 -1.19 -10.81
CA ALA A 86 -4.33 -1.69 -10.65
C ALA A 86 -4.48 -3.12 -11.18
N PHE A 87 -3.87 -3.43 -12.33
CA PHE A 87 -3.87 -4.76 -12.92
C PHE A 87 -2.97 -5.72 -12.14
N LYS A 88 -1.74 -5.31 -11.86
CA LYS A 88 -0.76 -6.10 -11.11
C LYS A 88 -1.27 -6.48 -9.71
N SER A 89 -1.94 -5.55 -9.01
CA SER A 89 -2.52 -5.84 -7.70
C SER A 89 -3.58 -6.95 -7.79
N GLY A 90 -4.39 -6.93 -8.84
CA GLY A 90 -5.36 -7.99 -9.12
C GLY A 90 -4.71 -9.35 -9.32
N GLU A 91 -3.73 -9.43 -10.22
CA GLU A 91 -2.99 -10.69 -10.46
C GLU A 91 -2.35 -11.23 -9.18
N PHE A 92 -1.71 -10.35 -8.40
CA PHE A 92 -1.08 -10.75 -7.14
C PHE A 92 -2.09 -11.31 -6.13
N ILE A 93 -3.27 -10.72 -5.99
CA ILE A 93 -4.30 -11.19 -5.05
C ILE A 93 -4.84 -12.56 -5.48
N TYR A 94 -5.01 -12.81 -6.77
CA TYR A 94 -5.37 -14.15 -7.28
C TYR A 94 -4.25 -15.17 -7.01
N ASP A 95 -2.99 -14.83 -7.27
CA ASP A 95 -1.85 -15.68 -6.93
C ASP A 95 -1.79 -15.99 -5.43
N TYR A 96 -2.07 -14.99 -4.59
CA TYR A 96 -2.13 -15.20 -3.14
C TYR A 96 -3.28 -16.11 -2.72
N ALA A 97 -4.45 -15.98 -3.34
CA ALA A 97 -5.57 -16.90 -3.12
C ALA A 97 -5.20 -18.34 -3.50
N ASP A 98 -4.43 -18.53 -4.56
CA ASP A 98 -3.94 -19.83 -4.96
C ASP A 98 -2.93 -20.44 -3.97
N ILE A 99 -2.08 -19.63 -3.33
CA ILE A 99 -1.21 -20.09 -2.23
C ILE A 99 -2.04 -20.65 -1.08
N VAL A 100 -3.05 -19.91 -0.60
CA VAL A 100 -3.86 -20.35 0.56
C VAL A 100 -4.76 -21.53 0.25
N GLN A 101 -5.07 -21.75 -1.05
CA GLN A 101 -5.77 -22.95 -1.53
C GLN A 101 -4.84 -24.15 -1.77
N GLY A 102 -3.52 -23.94 -1.76
CA GLY A 102 -2.52 -24.96 -2.06
C GLY A 102 -2.38 -25.30 -3.55
N LYS A 103 -2.82 -24.41 -4.45
CA LYS A 103 -2.72 -24.58 -5.90
C LYS A 103 -1.36 -24.14 -6.45
N GLN A 104 -0.72 -23.17 -5.80
CA GLN A 104 0.63 -22.68 -6.14
C GLN A 104 1.54 -22.73 -4.91
N THR A 105 2.85 -22.83 -5.15
CA THR A 105 3.83 -22.81 -4.05
C THR A 105 4.18 -21.40 -3.65
N PRO A 106 4.42 -21.14 -2.35
CA PRO A 106 4.87 -19.83 -1.88
C PRO A 106 6.17 -19.33 -2.54
N MET A 107 7.04 -20.26 -2.93
CA MET A 107 8.33 -19.92 -3.52
C MET A 107 8.19 -19.44 -4.98
N ASP A 108 7.32 -20.08 -5.77
CA ASP A 108 7.06 -19.65 -7.15
C ASP A 108 6.48 -18.23 -7.19
N ILE A 109 5.58 -17.93 -6.26
CA ILE A 109 4.99 -16.59 -6.12
C ILE A 109 6.03 -15.57 -5.62
N ALA A 110 6.89 -15.95 -4.67
CA ALA A 110 7.96 -15.07 -4.20
C ALA A 110 8.93 -14.69 -5.34
N GLU A 111 9.28 -15.64 -6.21
CA GLU A 111 10.15 -15.41 -7.36
C GLU A 111 9.45 -14.55 -8.43
N ARG A 112 8.19 -14.87 -8.75
CA ARG A 112 7.40 -14.12 -9.76
C ARG A 112 7.30 -12.64 -9.41
N TRP A 113 7.10 -12.31 -8.13
CA TRP A 113 6.82 -10.96 -7.67
C TRP A 113 8.02 -10.25 -7.01
N GLN A 114 9.24 -10.78 -7.16
CA GLN A 114 10.44 -10.23 -6.50
C GLN A 114 10.75 -8.77 -6.88
N SER A 115 10.47 -8.37 -8.13
CA SER A 115 10.68 -6.99 -8.62
C SER A 115 9.63 -5.99 -8.10
N GLU A 116 8.48 -6.48 -7.64
CA GLU A 116 7.34 -5.69 -7.17
C GLU A 116 7.11 -5.83 -5.65
N LEU A 117 8.13 -6.26 -4.91
CA LEU A 117 7.99 -6.68 -3.53
C LEU A 117 7.41 -5.60 -2.61
N GLU A 118 7.81 -4.33 -2.79
CA GLU A 118 7.27 -3.20 -2.02
C GLU A 118 5.77 -3.03 -2.27
N ASN A 119 5.35 -3.15 -3.54
CA ASN A 119 3.95 -3.09 -3.93
C ASN A 119 3.17 -4.30 -3.38
N CYS A 120 3.73 -5.51 -3.44
CA CYS A 120 3.10 -6.71 -2.87
C CYS A 120 2.83 -6.57 -1.38
N VAL A 121 3.76 -5.99 -0.61
CA VAL A 121 3.57 -5.73 0.82
C VAL A 121 2.42 -4.73 1.05
N PHE A 122 2.31 -3.71 0.23
CA PHE A 122 1.21 -2.75 0.28
C PHE A 122 -0.13 -3.42 -0.09
N TRP A 123 -0.18 -4.20 -1.18
CA TRP A 123 -1.39 -4.91 -1.60
C TRP A 123 -1.83 -5.96 -0.58
N CYS A 124 -0.90 -6.67 0.07
CA CYS A 124 -1.22 -7.55 1.20
C CYS A 124 -1.90 -6.81 2.35
N GLN A 125 -1.44 -5.61 2.68
CA GLN A 125 -2.07 -4.82 3.74
C GLN A 125 -3.52 -4.49 3.40
N LEU A 126 -3.79 -4.00 2.18
CA LEU A 126 -5.14 -3.69 1.71
C LEU A 126 -6.03 -4.94 1.73
N MET A 127 -5.54 -6.01 1.12
CA MET A 127 -6.24 -7.29 1.02
C MET A 127 -6.63 -7.83 2.40
N PHE A 128 -5.72 -7.80 3.38
CA PHE A 128 -6.04 -8.29 4.73
C PHE A 128 -7.02 -7.41 5.50
N HIS A 129 -7.06 -6.11 5.23
CA HIS A 129 -8.12 -5.27 5.77
C HIS A 129 -9.47 -5.70 5.19
N ASP A 130 -9.57 -5.88 3.87
CA ASP A 130 -10.79 -6.33 3.22
C ASP A 130 -11.20 -7.74 3.71
N VAL A 131 -10.24 -8.66 3.88
CA VAL A 131 -10.47 -9.98 4.48
C VAL A 131 -11.15 -9.87 5.85
N LEU A 132 -10.67 -8.97 6.73
CA LEU A 132 -11.29 -8.77 8.05
C LEU A 132 -12.70 -8.20 7.94
N TYR A 133 -12.97 -7.28 6.99
CA TYR A 133 -14.31 -6.77 6.74
C TYR A 133 -15.25 -7.86 6.23
N ILE A 134 -14.81 -8.67 5.26
CA ILE A 134 -15.59 -9.81 4.74
C ILE A 134 -15.90 -10.82 5.85
N GLN A 135 -14.96 -11.13 6.74
CA GLN A 135 -15.17 -12.01 7.89
C GLN A 135 -16.19 -11.45 8.90
N GLN A 136 -16.48 -10.15 8.86
CA GLN A 136 -17.51 -9.48 9.65
C GLN A 136 -18.84 -9.32 8.90
N GLY A 137 -18.95 -9.87 7.68
CA GLY A 137 -20.17 -9.84 6.87
C GLY A 137 -20.24 -8.69 5.87
N ALA A 138 -19.13 -8.00 5.60
CA ALA A 138 -19.08 -6.97 4.57
C ALA A 138 -19.28 -7.56 3.16
N GLY A 139 -20.02 -6.85 2.32
CA GLY A 139 -20.23 -7.18 0.91
C GLY A 139 -19.19 -6.54 -0.01
N GLU A 140 -19.33 -6.79 -1.33
CA GLU A 140 -18.45 -6.25 -2.36
C GLU A 140 -18.36 -4.71 -2.33
N ASP A 141 -19.44 -4.04 -1.97
CA ASP A 141 -19.48 -2.57 -1.93
C ASP A 141 -18.75 -1.95 -0.76
N ASP A 142 -18.48 -2.73 0.30
CA ASP A 142 -17.90 -2.27 1.56
C ASP A 142 -16.37 -2.43 1.61
N VAL A 143 -15.77 -3.08 0.59
CA VAL A 143 -14.33 -3.35 0.52
C VAL A 143 -13.61 -2.39 -0.43
N GLN A 144 -12.30 -2.25 -0.25
CA GLN A 144 -11.45 -1.39 -1.08
C GLN A 144 -11.14 -2.04 -2.44
N LEU A 145 -10.89 -3.34 -2.44
CA LEU A 145 -10.49 -4.13 -3.61
C LEU A 145 -11.71 -4.82 -4.24
N LYS A 146 -12.73 -4.04 -4.61
CA LYS A 146 -14.00 -4.55 -5.15
C LYS A 146 -13.83 -5.51 -6.32
N ALA A 147 -12.94 -5.20 -7.27
CA ALA A 147 -12.69 -6.03 -8.43
C ALA A 147 -12.11 -7.43 -8.09
N GLN A 148 -11.48 -7.57 -6.94
CA GLN A 148 -10.87 -8.79 -6.42
C GLN A 148 -11.69 -9.44 -5.31
N PHE A 149 -12.94 -9.01 -5.08
CA PHE A 149 -13.79 -9.49 -3.97
C PHE A 149 -13.85 -11.02 -3.89
N GLY A 150 -14.05 -11.72 -5.01
CA GLY A 150 -14.11 -13.19 -5.03
C GLY A 150 -12.82 -13.88 -4.55
N ALA A 151 -11.65 -13.37 -4.96
CA ALA A 151 -10.37 -13.87 -4.48
C ALA A 151 -10.16 -13.54 -2.99
N THR A 152 -10.49 -12.32 -2.58
CA THR A 152 -10.38 -11.89 -1.18
C THR A 152 -11.33 -12.66 -0.26
N ALA A 153 -12.56 -12.97 -0.70
CA ALA A 153 -13.50 -13.84 0.01
C ALA A 153 -12.96 -15.26 0.16
N THR A 154 -12.34 -15.80 -0.89
CA THR A 154 -11.66 -17.12 -0.82
C THR A 154 -10.56 -17.13 0.26
N ILE A 155 -9.80 -16.05 0.39
CA ILE A 155 -8.77 -15.90 1.43
C ILE A 155 -9.42 -15.78 2.81
N ALA A 156 -10.55 -15.04 2.92
CA ALA A 156 -11.30 -14.87 4.16
C ALA A 156 -11.83 -16.20 4.70
N ASP A 157 -12.26 -17.10 3.82
CA ASP A 157 -12.72 -18.45 4.19
C ASP A 157 -11.55 -19.39 4.57
N ALA A 158 -10.35 -19.14 4.04
CA ALA A 158 -9.19 -20.00 4.24
C ALA A 158 -8.37 -19.67 5.50
N ILE A 159 -8.48 -18.47 6.05
CA ILE A 159 -7.65 -17.98 7.16
C ILE A 159 -8.56 -17.44 8.27
N SER A 160 -8.31 -17.86 9.52
CA SER A 160 -9.07 -17.33 10.67
C SER A 160 -8.77 -15.85 10.92
N PRO A 161 -9.67 -15.08 11.57
CA PRO A 161 -9.41 -13.68 11.95
C PRO A 161 -8.12 -13.51 12.76
N LYS A 162 -7.83 -14.43 13.66
CA LYS A 162 -6.57 -14.47 14.42
C LYS A 162 -5.36 -14.66 13.51
N GLY A 163 -5.49 -15.53 12.51
CA GLY A 163 -4.45 -15.74 11.48
C GLY A 163 -4.17 -14.49 10.69
N VAL A 164 -5.21 -13.76 10.25
CA VAL A 164 -5.09 -12.49 9.54
C VAL A 164 -4.36 -11.44 10.39
N MET A 165 -4.67 -11.33 11.68
CA MET A 165 -3.99 -10.40 12.59
C MET A 165 -2.49 -10.72 12.75
N LEU A 166 -2.12 -12.00 12.79
CA LEU A 166 -0.72 -12.43 12.80
C LEU A 166 0.00 -12.06 11.49
N LEU A 167 -0.67 -12.23 10.34
CA LEU A 167 -0.12 -11.85 9.04
C LEU A 167 0.04 -10.33 8.92
N LEU A 168 -0.91 -9.54 9.38
CA LEU A 168 -0.77 -8.07 9.44
C LEU A 168 0.41 -7.63 10.30
N THR A 169 0.68 -8.31 11.43
CA THR A 169 1.88 -8.02 12.23
C THR A 169 3.17 -8.24 11.42
N LYS A 170 3.22 -9.33 10.63
CA LYS A 170 4.38 -9.59 9.74
C LYS A 170 4.51 -8.59 8.60
N ILE A 171 3.40 -8.09 8.07
CA ILE A 171 3.42 -6.99 7.08
C ILE A 171 4.07 -5.73 7.65
N ILE A 172 3.80 -5.38 8.91
CA ILE A 172 4.45 -4.24 9.58
C ILE A 172 5.97 -4.44 9.67
N GLU A 173 6.42 -5.67 9.95
CA GLU A 173 7.85 -6.01 9.96
C GLU A 173 8.49 -5.83 8.57
N LEU A 174 7.81 -6.31 7.50
CA LEU A 174 8.26 -6.13 6.11
C LEU A 174 8.33 -4.65 5.73
N GLN A 175 7.32 -3.84 6.07
CA GLN A 175 7.33 -2.40 5.82
C GLN A 175 8.51 -1.69 6.53
N ARG A 176 8.89 -2.17 7.72
CA ARG A 176 10.07 -1.65 8.41
C ARG A 176 11.35 -1.98 7.66
N LEU A 177 11.49 -3.20 7.13
CA LEU A 177 12.66 -3.61 6.33
C LEU A 177 12.77 -2.80 5.02
N ILE A 178 11.64 -2.53 4.36
CA ILE A 178 11.58 -1.64 3.18
C ILE A 178 12.16 -0.26 3.53
N LYS A 179 11.68 0.35 4.63
CA LYS A 179 12.17 1.68 5.08
C LYS A 179 13.66 1.68 5.42
N LEU A 180 14.18 0.57 5.92
CA LEU A 180 15.61 0.41 6.24
C LEU A 180 16.49 0.11 5.02
N LYS A 181 15.89 -0.05 3.82
CA LYS A 181 16.59 -0.37 2.56
C LYS A 181 17.52 -1.57 2.69
N SER A 182 17.04 -2.69 3.26
CA SER A 182 17.79 -3.93 3.46
C SER A 182 17.28 -5.05 2.52
N PRO A 183 17.68 -5.07 1.23
CA PRO A 183 17.06 -5.92 0.22
C PRO A 183 17.20 -7.43 0.51
N ALA A 184 18.37 -7.89 0.97
CA ALA A 184 18.60 -9.31 1.24
C ALA A 184 17.71 -9.83 2.39
N ASN A 185 17.58 -9.06 3.47
CA ASN A 185 16.70 -9.40 4.59
C ASN A 185 15.23 -9.32 4.18
N LEU A 186 14.88 -8.37 3.30
CA LEU A 186 13.52 -8.19 2.83
C LEU A 186 13.04 -9.40 2.02
N MET A 187 13.84 -9.90 1.06
CA MET A 187 13.46 -11.08 0.26
C MET A 187 13.28 -12.33 1.13
N ALA A 188 14.22 -12.62 2.03
CA ALA A 188 14.11 -13.77 2.94
C ALA A 188 12.86 -13.67 3.84
N SER A 189 12.58 -12.47 4.35
CA SER A 189 11.39 -12.22 5.17
C SER A 189 10.11 -12.35 4.37
N TRP A 190 10.11 -11.91 3.10
CA TRP A 190 8.98 -12.07 2.18
C TRP A 190 8.69 -13.55 1.89
N GLN A 191 9.70 -14.34 1.55
CA GLN A 191 9.55 -15.78 1.34
C GLN A 191 8.99 -16.46 2.61
N SER A 192 9.55 -16.14 3.78
CA SER A 192 9.06 -16.65 5.05
C SER A 192 7.61 -16.26 5.33
N PHE A 193 7.21 -15.04 4.96
CA PHE A 193 5.83 -14.57 5.09
C PHE A 193 4.87 -15.38 4.24
N LEU A 194 5.18 -15.64 2.96
CA LEU A 194 4.32 -16.43 2.08
C LEU A 194 4.22 -17.90 2.52
N ILE A 195 5.33 -18.51 2.97
CA ILE A 195 5.33 -19.86 3.55
C ILE A 195 4.44 -19.90 4.79
N TYR A 196 4.58 -18.93 5.70
CA TYR A 196 3.78 -18.85 6.91
C TYR A 196 2.28 -18.68 6.60
N SER A 197 1.94 -17.90 5.58
CA SER A 197 0.57 -17.71 5.10
C SER A 197 -0.07 -19.02 4.66
N SER A 198 0.64 -19.84 3.87
CA SER A 198 0.14 -21.16 3.45
C SER A 198 -0.05 -22.11 4.62
N GLN A 199 0.87 -22.10 5.60
CA GLN A 199 0.78 -22.96 6.78
C GLN A 199 -0.42 -22.60 7.69
N ILE A 200 -0.71 -21.29 7.86
CA ILE A 200 -1.89 -20.85 8.61
C ILE A 200 -3.17 -21.33 7.95
N ALA A 201 -3.28 -21.22 6.63
CA ALA A 201 -4.46 -21.65 5.87
C ALA A 201 -4.68 -23.16 5.99
N ILE A 202 -3.63 -23.98 5.85
CA ILE A 202 -3.70 -25.45 6.03
C ILE A 202 -4.15 -25.82 7.45
N LYS A 203 -3.57 -25.17 8.46
CA LYS A 203 -3.91 -25.44 9.86
C LYS A 203 -5.36 -25.11 10.19
N TYR A 204 -5.88 -24.03 9.61
CA TYR A 204 -7.27 -23.62 9.81
C TYR A 204 -8.26 -24.61 9.18
N LYS A 205 -8.00 -25.08 7.96
CA LYS A 205 -8.81 -26.12 7.30
C LYS A 205 -8.91 -27.40 8.15
N ASN A 206 -7.80 -27.83 8.76
CA ASN A 206 -7.75 -29.05 9.59
C ASN A 206 -8.46 -28.92 10.94
N ILE A 207 -8.81 -27.71 11.37
CA ILE A 207 -9.57 -27.47 12.61
C ILE A 207 -11.08 -27.32 12.32
N ALA A 208 -11.42 -26.87 11.12
CA ALA A 208 -12.79 -26.63 10.67
C ALA A 208 -13.45 -27.88 10.04
N SER A 209 -12.66 -28.91 9.73
CA SER A 209 -13.08 -30.25 9.28
C SER A 209 -13.19 -31.23 10.45
#